data_03d6bb7c5c1505fd13036384542ab3ee
#
_entry.id   03d6bb7c5c1505fd13036384542ab3ee
#
_cell.length_a   1.000
_cell.length_b   1.000
_cell.length_c   1.000
_cell.angle_alpha   90.00
_cell.angle_beta   90.00
_cell.angle_gamma   90.00
#
_symmetry.space_group_name_H-M   'P 1'
#
loop_
_entity.id
_entity.type
_entity.pdbx_description
1 polymer ?
#
loop_
_entity_poly.entity_id
_entity_poly.type
_entity_poly.pdbx_seq_one_letter_code
_entity_poly.pdbx_strand_id
1 'polypeptide(L)' 'VWHQDKEDRHIEVIDGEGWSIQMDNQLPLVVSKGDRIFITEGQVHRVLKGTTDLKIKING' A
#
# COMPACT_ATOMS: atom_id res chain seq x y z
N VAL A 1 -1.85 -2.48 -11.33
CA VAL A 1 -3.23 -2.87 -11.57
C VAL A 1 -4.09 -2.46 -10.38
N TRP A 2 -5.20 -1.80 -10.67
CA TRP A 2 -6.16 -1.45 -9.64
C TRP A 2 -6.85 -2.69 -9.12
N HIS A 3 -7.04 -2.77 -7.80
CA HIS A 3 -7.76 -3.88 -7.19
C HIS A 3 -8.43 -3.43 -5.88
N GLN A 4 -9.26 -4.31 -5.34
CA GLN A 4 -9.92 -4.09 -4.05
C GLN A 4 -9.90 -5.39 -3.25
N ASP A 5 -9.82 -5.26 -1.94
CA ASP A 5 -9.81 -6.40 -1.03
C ASP A 5 -11.19 -6.63 -0.44
N LYS A 6 -11.45 -7.87 -0.05
CA LYS A 6 -12.73 -8.26 0.57
C LYS A 6 -12.74 -8.05 2.08
N GLU A 7 -11.60 -7.60 2.63
CA GLU A 7 -11.41 -7.39 4.07
C GLU A 7 -10.61 -6.12 4.28
N ASP A 8 -10.72 -5.53 5.47
CA ASP A 8 -9.82 -4.48 5.88
C ASP A 8 -8.39 -5.02 5.98
N ARG A 9 -7.42 -4.19 5.61
CA ARG A 9 -6.00 -4.56 5.66
C ARG A 9 -5.22 -3.55 6.47
N HIS A 10 -4.42 -4.04 7.40
CA HIS A 10 -3.39 -3.26 8.07
C HIS A 10 -2.05 -3.68 7.49
N ILE A 11 -1.35 -2.73 6.89
CA ILE A 11 -0.07 -3.01 6.20
C ILE A 11 1.03 -2.23 6.90
N GLU A 12 2.12 -2.91 7.22
CA GLU A 12 3.33 -2.27 7.70
C GLU A 12 4.42 -2.41 6.66
N VAL A 13 5.07 -1.30 6.29
CA VAL A 13 6.18 -1.30 5.35
C VAL A 13 7.44 -1.68 6.11
N ILE A 14 7.97 -2.87 5.84
CA ILE A 14 9.18 -3.38 6.49
C ILE A 14 10.42 -2.83 5.80
N ASP A 15 10.42 -2.77 4.47
CA ASP A 15 11.53 -2.25 3.69
C ASP A 15 11.05 -1.90 2.28
N GLY A 16 11.72 -0.92 1.66
CA GLY A 16 11.43 -0.48 0.30
C GLY A 16 11.67 1.00 0.12
N GLU A 17 12.06 1.40 -1.10
CA GLU A 17 12.29 2.81 -1.46
C GLU A 17 11.51 3.20 -2.69
N GLY A 18 10.89 4.37 -2.64
CA GLY A 18 10.20 4.97 -3.78
C GLY A 18 8.87 4.34 -4.12
N TRP A 19 8.42 3.38 -3.35
CA TRP A 19 7.11 2.76 -3.56
C TRP A 19 6.00 3.72 -3.15
N SER A 20 4.89 3.66 -3.85
CA SER A 20 3.72 4.48 -3.55
C SER A 20 2.47 3.62 -3.54
N ILE A 21 1.49 4.04 -2.78
CA ILE A 21 0.15 3.48 -2.83
C ILE A 21 -0.81 4.58 -3.26
N GLN A 22 -1.73 4.25 -4.14
CA GLN A 22 -2.73 5.20 -4.62
C GLN A 22 -4.12 4.62 -4.43
N MET A 23 -4.93 5.34 -3.68
CA MET A 23 -6.36 5.07 -3.59
C MET A 23 -7.07 5.69 -4.78
N ASP A 24 -8.21 5.12 -5.17
CA ASP A 24 -9.03 5.66 -6.24
C ASP A 24 -9.41 7.11 -5.93
N ASN A 25 -9.34 7.97 -6.93
CA ASN A 25 -9.64 9.41 -6.83
C ASN A 25 -8.69 10.19 -5.89
N GLN A 26 -7.51 9.66 -5.59
CA GLN A 26 -6.52 10.33 -4.76
C GLN A 26 -5.15 10.35 -5.44
N LEU A 27 -4.29 11.25 -5.01
CA LEU A 27 -2.91 11.26 -5.47
C LEU A 27 -2.13 10.10 -4.84
N PRO A 28 -1.10 9.58 -5.54
CA PRO A 28 -0.23 8.58 -4.94
C PRO A 28 0.44 9.09 -3.67
N LEU A 29 0.55 8.22 -2.68
CA LEU A 29 1.23 8.51 -1.43
C LEU A 29 2.49 7.66 -1.36
N VAL A 30 3.66 8.33 -1.28
CA VAL A 30 4.94 7.63 -1.13
C VAL A 30 5.00 6.99 0.25
N VAL A 31 5.38 5.72 0.29
CA VAL A 31 5.52 4.99 1.55
C VAL A 31 7.00 4.79 1.86
N SER A 32 7.30 4.71 3.15
CA SER A 32 8.67 4.54 3.65
C SER A 32 8.70 3.42 4.69
N LYS A 33 9.90 2.91 4.95
CA LYS A 33 10.12 1.91 5.98
C LYS A 33 9.51 2.39 7.32
N GLY A 34 8.73 1.53 7.94
CA GLY A 34 8.07 1.82 9.20
C GLY A 34 6.67 2.42 9.06
N ASP A 35 6.26 2.81 7.86
CA ASP A 35 4.92 3.33 7.63
C ASP A 35 3.87 2.25 7.83
N ARG A 36 2.72 2.67 8.33
CA ARG A 36 1.55 1.81 8.48
C ARG A 36 0.41 2.36 7.67
N ILE A 37 -0.24 1.49 6.91
CA ILE A 37 -1.30 1.87 6.00
C ILE A 37 -2.52 1.03 6.32
N PHE A 38 -3.68 1.69 6.40
CA PHE A 38 -4.94 1.01 6.57
C PHE A 38 -5.76 1.13 5.28
N ILE A 39 -6.18 -0.02 4.74
CA ILE A 39 -7.01 -0.07 3.55
C ILE A 39 -8.33 -0.72 3.93
N THR A 40 -9.41 0.04 3.78
CA THR A 40 -10.75 -0.47 4.11
C THR A 40 -11.25 -1.45 3.05
N GLU A 41 -12.11 -2.35 3.49
CA GLU A 41 -12.78 -3.29 2.60
C GLU A 41 -13.40 -2.57 1.41
N GLY A 42 -13.19 -3.11 0.23
CA GLY A 42 -13.79 -2.60 -1.00
C GLY A 42 -13.14 -1.36 -1.60
N GLN A 43 -12.17 -0.75 -0.91
CA GLN A 43 -11.51 0.43 -1.43
C GLN A 43 -10.58 0.07 -2.60
N VAL A 44 -10.83 0.66 -3.76
CA VAL A 44 -10.03 0.43 -4.96
C VAL A 44 -8.69 1.15 -4.81
N HIS A 45 -7.60 0.43 -5.03
CA HIS A 45 -6.25 0.95 -4.84
C HIS A 45 -5.26 0.24 -5.76
N ARG A 46 -4.06 0.80 -5.86
CA ARG A 46 -2.93 0.17 -6.57
C ARG A 46 -1.62 0.54 -5.91
N VAL A 47 -0.60 -0.28 -6.17
CA VAL A 47 0.77 -0.03 -5.72
C VAL A 47 1.61 0.34 -6.92
N LEU A 48 2.40 1.41 -6.78
CA LEU A 48 3.31 1.89 -7.82
C LEU A 48 4.73 1.51 -7.44
N LYS A 49 5.42 0.84 -8.36
CA LYS A 49 6.74 0.27 -8.10
C LYS A 49 7.79 1.35 -7.80
N GLY A 50 8.60 1.09 -6.80
CA GLY A 50 9.75 1.90 -6.45
C GLY A 50 11.06 1.37 -7.04
N THR A 51 12.18 1.72 -6.41
CA THR A 51 13.54 1.41 -6.91
C THR A 51 14.13 0.14 -6.32
N THR A 52 13.59 -0.34 -5.20
CA THR A 52 14.05 -1.55 -4.53
C THR A 52 12.92 -2.55 -4.38
N ASP A 53 13.21 -3.74 -3.87
CA ASP A 53 12.16 -4.69 -3.49
C ASP A 53 11.34 -4.12 -2.34
N LEU A 54 10.07 -4.44 -2.33
CA LEU A 54 9.17 -4.03 -1.26
C LEU A 54 8.88 -5.22 -0.34
N LYS A 55 9.12 -5.03 0.95
CA LYS A 55 8.70 -5.98 1.98
C LYS A 55 7.60 -5.36 2.82
N ILE A 56 6.51 -6.05 2.95
CA ILE A 56 5.39 -5.61 3.77
C ILE A 56 4.93 -6.73 4.69
N LYS A 57 4.31 -6.34 5.79
CA LYS A 57 3.61 -7.25 6.69
C LYS A 57 2.13 -6.89 6.65
N ILE A 58 1.30 -7.86 6.37
CA ILE A 58 -0.14 -7.67 6.31
C ILE A 58 -0.77 -8.29 7.55
N ASN A 59 -1.48 -7.48 8.31
CA ASN A 59 -2.24 -7.91 9.48
C ASN A 59 -3.72 -7.63 9.22
N GLY A 60 -4.51 -8.58 9.42
CA GLY A 60 -5.94 -8.42 9.23
C GLY A 60 -6.55 -9.33 8.26
#